data_b8f563bb0d8790836309cf9437ee029b
#
_entry.id   b8f563bb0d8790836309cf9437ee029b
#
_cell.length_a   1.000
_cell.length_b   1.000
_cell.length_c   1.000
_cell.angle_alpha   90.00
_cell.angle_beta   90.00
_cell.angle_gamma   90.00
#
_symmetry.space_group_name_H-M   'P 1'
#
loop_
_entity.id
_entity.type
_entity.pdbx_description
1 polymer ?
#
loop_
_entity_poly.entity_id
_entity_poly.type
_entity_poly.pdbx_seq_one_letter_code
_entity_poly.pdbx_strand_id
1 'polypeptide(L)'
;PVGPSPQPLPNSINTPGVQAALTGTLKIQGFGCGGIVFGSGFPVGPSMVLTNAHVVAGTQGTTVRNNAGRSLSARVVLFDPGRDVAILYVPRLALAPLNEAGAGPGTQGAAIGYPGGGAETAEAAVVNGEVRAEGRDIYGQSLVVRSIWITQAKVQPGNSGGPLVDLKGNVVGVIFAASTSESGKAYALTDAEVQPDIDQAQGRTQPVAVGPCAM
;
A
#
# COMPACT_ATOMS: atom_id res chain seq x y z
N PRO A 1 29.63 -13.00 -10.15
CA PRO A 1 29.54 -12.40 -8.84
C PRO A 1 28.37 -11.42 -8.86
N VAL A 2 27.32 -11.73 -8.10
CA VAL A 2 26.23 -10.79 -7.86
C VAL A 2 26.82 -9.70 -6.96
N GLY A 3 26.86 -8.47 -7.46
CA GLY A 3 27.33 -7.32 -6.66
C GLY A 3 26.45 -7.12 -5.40
N PRO A 4 26.90 -6.31 -4.43
CA PRO A 4 26.10 -6.02 -3.25
C PRO A 4 24.77 -5.40 -3.66
N SER A 5 23.69 -5.82 -2.99
CA SER A 5 22.35 -5.23 -3.22
C SER A 5 22.38 -3.71 -3.00
N PRO A 6 21.72 -2.94 -3.89
CA PRO A 6 21.62 -1.50 -3.70
C PRO A 6 21.07 -1.17 -2.31
N GLN A 7 21.60 -0.10 -1.71
CA GLN A 7 21.12 0.41 -0.42
C GLN A 7 20.27 1.67 -0.65
N PRO A 8 19.24 1.90 0.18
CA PRO A 8 18.45 3.11 0.11
C PRO A 8 19.30 4.36 0.36
N LEU A 9 19.07 5.40 -0.42
CA LEU A 9 19.67 6.71 -0.17
C LEU A 9 18.96 7.39 1.00
N PRO A 10 19.62 7.66 2.14
CA PRO A 10 18.94 8.22 3.33
C PRO A 10 18.19 9.52 3.04
N ASN A 11 18.70 10.35 2.13
CA ASN A 11 18.08 11.62 1.77
C ASN A 11 16.94 11.51 0.76
N SER A 12 16.62 10.32 0.26
CA SER A 12 15.51 10.11 -0.68
C SER A 12 14.17 10.61 -0.13
N ILE A 13 13.97 10.49 1.18
CA ILE A 13 12.76 10.95 1.88
C ILE A 13 12.59 12.48 1.85
N ASN A 14 13.66 13.23 1.63
CA ASN A 14 13.65 14.70 1.66
C ASN A 14 13.45 15.33 0.27
N THR A 15 13.25 14.52 -0.77
CA THR A 15 13.00 15.08 -2.11
C THR A 15 11.62 15.74 -2.17
N PRO A 16 11.46 16.82 -2.97
CA PRO A 16 10.16 17.48 -3.12
C PRO A 16 9.04 16.52 -3.56
N GLY A 17 9.36 15.54 -4.42
CA GLY A 17 8.41 14.53 -4.88
C GLY A 17 7.91 13.64 -3.75
N VAL A 18 8.81 13.07 -2.94
CA VAL A 18 8.45 12.24 -1.78
C VAL A 18 7.66 13.07 -0.75
N GLN A 19 8.06 14.31 -0.48
CA GLN A 19 7.33 15.20 0.43
C GLN A 19 5.92 15.53 -0.10
N ALA A 20 5.74 15.68 -1.41
CA ALA A 20 4.41 15.83 -2.01
C ALA A 20 3.57 14.56 -1.88
N ALA A 21 4.15 13.36 -2.06
CA ALA A 21 3.45 12.08 -1.92
C ALA A 21 2.96 11.81 -0.49
N LEU A 22 3.66 12.32 0.55
CA LEU A 22 3.18 12.29 1.93
C LEU A 22 1.78 12.93 2.05
N THR A 23 1.54 14.06 1.40
CA THR A 23 0.23 14.73 1.48
C THR A 23 -0.89 13.93 0.82
N GLY A 24 -0.56 13.01 -0.08
CA GLY A 24 -1.48 12.09 -0.76
C GLY A 24 -1.68 10.77 -0.04
N THR A 25 -0.85 10.43 0.95
CA THR A 25 -0.96 9.17 1.66
C THR A 25 -2.00 9.28 2.80
N LEU A 26 -2.75 8.22 3.01
CA LEU A 26 -3.88 8.18 3.92
C LEU A 26 -3.71 7.06 4.94
N LYS A 27 -4.05 7.33 6.19
CA LYS A 27 -4.25 6.32 7.22
C LYS A 27 -5.59 5.64 7.01
N ILE A 28 -5.58 4.32 6.93
CA ILE A 28 -6.78 3.50 6.90
C ILE A 28 -7.04 2.96 8.31
N GLN A 29 -8.30 3.00 8.74
CA GLN A 29 -8.71 2.46 10.04
C GLN A 29 -10.05 1.77 9.91
N GLY A 30 -10.19 0.61 10.53
CA GLY A 30 -11.44 -0.13 10.63
C GLY A 30 -11.59 -0.79 12.00
N PHE A 31 -12.80 -1.19 12.36
CA PHE A 31 -13.09 -1.91 13.59
C PHE A 31 -13.42 -3.36 13.27
N GLY A 32 -12.74 -4.30 13.87
CA GLY A 32 -12.94 -5.72 13.65
C GLY A 32 -11.79 -6.53 14.21
N CYS A 33 -11.86 -7.84 14.07
CA CYS A 33 -10.77 -8.75 14.45
C CYS A 33 -10.32 -8.58 15.91
N GLY A 34 -11.26 -8.23 16.79
CA GLY A 34 -10.98 -8.03 18.21
C GLY A 34 -10.44 -6.65 18.59
N GLY A 35 -10.39 -5.69 17.66
CA GLY A 35 -9.86 -4.36 17.95
C GLY A 35 -9.97 -3.37 16.81
N ILE A 36 -9.02 -2.43 16.79
CA ILE A 36 -8.86 -1.47 15.71
C ILE A 36 -7.74 -1.97 14.79
N VAL A 37 -8.03 -2.07 13.51
CA VAL A 37 -7.05 -2.41 12.48
C VAL A 37 -6.58 -1.12 11.81
N PHE A 38 -5.28 -1.01 11.58
CA PHE A 38 -4.67 0.13 10.91
C PHE A 38 -3.89 -0.32 9.68
N GLY A 39 -3.88 0.55 8.69
CA GLY A 39 -3.06 0.43 7.50
C GLY A 39 -2.90 1.79 6.84
N SER A 40 -2.38 1.75 5.64
CA SER A 40 -2.14 2.92 4.79
C SER A 40 -2.86 2.75 3.46
N GLY A 41 -3.01 3.82 2.72
CA GLY A 41 -3.57 3.82 1.39
C GLY A 41 -3.28 5.13 0.67
N PHE A 42 -3.61 5.20 -0.60
CA PHE A 42 -3.41 6.40 -1.40
C PHE A 42 -4.47 6.50 -2.52
N PRO A 43 -4.76 7.72 -3.00
CA PRO A 43 -5.74 7.93 -4.06
C PRO A 43 -5.25 7.37 -5.40
N VAL A 44 -6.09 6.58 -6.08
CA VAL A 44 -5.84 6.00 -7.41
C VAL A 44 -6.86 6.45 -8.45
N GLY A 45 -7.81 7.29 -8.06
CA GLY A 45 -8.85 7.83 -8.93
C GLY A 45 -9.77 8.78 -8.16
N PRO A 46 -10.72 9.45 -8.85
CA PRO A 46 -11.68 10.31 -8.19
C PRO A 46 -12.48 9.55 -7.12
N SER A 47 -12.33 9.96 -5.85
CA SER A 47 -12.96 9.31 -4.70
C SER A 47 -12.58 7.85 -4.49
N MET A 48 -11.46 7.38 -5.08
CA MET A 48 -10.98 6.01 -4.97
C MET A 48 -9.64 5.97 -4.24
N VAL A 49 -9.53 5.09 -3.25
CA VAL A 49 -8.31 4.86 -2.47
C VAL A 49 -7.95 3.39 -2.54
N LEU A 50 -6.70 3.09 -2.88
CA LEU A 50 -6.15 1.74 -2.82
C LEU A 50 -5.56 1.48 -1.45
N THR A 51 -5.76 0.28 -0.93
CA THR A 51 -5.11 -0.29 0.25
C THR A 51 -4.98 -1.81 0.08
N ASN A 52 -4.39 -2.51 1.03
CA ASN A 52 -4.38 -3.98 1.00
C ASN A 52 -5.70 -4.57 1.51
N ALA A 53 -6.04 -5.75 0.98
CA ALA A 53 -7.23 -6.48 1.42
C ALA A 53 -7.13 -6.88 2.90
N HIS A 54 -5.96 -7.32 3.38
CA HIS A 54 -5.77 -7.72 4.77
C HIS A 54 -5.98 -6.56 5.76
N VAL A 55 -5.85 -5.30 5.33
CA VAL A 55 -6.10 -4.11 6.17
C VAL A 55 -7.59 -3.94 6.45
N VAL A 56 -8.47 -4.34 5.54
CA VAL A 56 -9.93 -4.17 5.67
C VAL A 56 -10.68 -5.47 5.87
N ALA A 57 -10.01 -6.63 5.81
CA ALA A 57 -10.61 -7.94 6.03
C ALA A 57 -11.25 -8.03 7.42
N GLY A 58 -12.51 -8.47 7.50
CA GLY A 58 -13.26 -8.61 8.74
C GLY A 58 -13.57 -7.30 9.47
N THR A 59 -13.34 -6.16 8.86
CA THR A 59 -13.58 -4.85 9.50
C THR A 59 -14.91 -4.23 9.12
N GLN A 60 -15.37 -3.31 9.95
CA GLN A 60 -16.54 -2.44 9.75
C GLN A 60 -16.16 -1.00 10.04
N GLY A 61 -16.98 -0.06 9.56
CA GLY A 61 -16.77 1.36 9.85
C GLY A 61 -15.44 1.91 9.34
N THR A 62 -15.01 1.45 8.14
CA THR A 62 -13.75 1.87 7.54
C THR A 62 -13.72 3.38 7.34
N THR A 63 -12.63 4.01 7.75
CA THR A 63 -12.36 5.44 7.56
C THR A 63 -10.99 5.64 6.95
N VAL A 64 -10.85 6.75 6.22
CA VAL A 64 -9.55 7.26 5.77
C VAL A 64 -9.26 8.58 6.46
N ARG A 65 -8.00 8.80 6.83
CA ARG A 65 -7.58 10.03 7.50
C ARG A 65 -6.30 10.55 6.85
N ASN A 66 -6.26 11.84 6.53
CA ASN A 66 -5.05 12.49 6.03
C ASN A 66 -4.15 12.98 7.19
N ASN A 67 -2.94 13.41 6.86
CA ASN A 67 -1.96 13.93 7.82
C ASN A 67 -2.43 15.22 8.53
N ALA A 68 -3.36 15.99 7.93
CA ALA A 68 -3.99 17.15 8.55
C ALA A 68 -5.09 16.76 9.57
N GLY A 69 -5.31 15.47 9.80
CA GLY A 69 -6.28 14.97 10.78
C GLY A 69 -7.72 14.88 10.30
N ARG A 70 -8.01 15.22 9.03
CA ARG A 70 -9.37 15.09 8.47
C ARG A 70 -9.68 13.61 8.22
N SER A 71 -10.78 13.13 8.82
CA SER A 71 -11.30 11.77 8.60
C SER A 71 -12.54 11.79 7.72
N LEU A 72 -12.64 10.81 6.82
CA LEU A 72 -13.79 10.57 5.95
C LEU A 72 -14.19 9.10 6.04
N SER A 73 -15.49 8.83 5.99
CA SER A 73 -15.99 7.46 5.87
C SER A 73 -15.66 6.89 4.50
N ALA A 74 -15.32 5.61 4.49
CA ALA A 74 -14.97 4.87 3.29
C ALA A 74 -15.83 3.60 3.17
N ARG A 75 -16.06 3.14 1.94
CA ARG A 75 -16.72 1.86 1.63
C ARG A 75 -15.77 1.02 0.79
N VAL A 76 -15.58 -0.22 1.15
CA VAL A 76 -14.84 -1.17 0.32
C VAL A 76 -15.71 -1.52 -0.88
N VAL A 77 -15.29 -1.18 -2.08
CA VAL A 77 -16.03 -1.40 -3.33
C VAL A 77 -15.40 -2.45 -4.23
N LEU A 78 -14.18 -2.85 -3.91
CA LEU A 78 -13.50 -4.01 -4.48
C LEU A 78 -12.65 -4.66 -3.37
N PHE A 79 -12.66 -5.98 -3.33
CA PHE A 79 -11.91 -6.77 -2.36
C PHE A 79 -11.37 -8.02 -3.04
N ASP A 80 -10.05 -8.07 -3.23
CA ASP A 80 -9.32 -9.21 -3.80
C ASP A 80 -8.37 -9.82 -2.76
N PRO A 81 -8.79 -10.88 -2.07
CA PRO A 81 -7.93 -11.55 -1.08
C PRO A 81 -6.76 -12.32 -1.71
N GLY A 82 -6.86 -12.65 -3.00
CA GLY A 82 -5.80 -13.32 -3.74
C GLY A 82 -4.62 -12.40 -4.03
N ARG A 83 -4.86 -11.22 -4.59
CA ARG A 83 -3.83 -10.20 -4.83
C ARG A 83 -3.45 -9.42 -3.58
N ASP A 84 -4.29 -9.47 -2.55
CA ASP A 84 -4.17 -8.62 -1.36
C ASP A 84 -4.40 -7.13 -1.68
N VAL A 85 -5.44 -6.85 -2.46
CA VAL A 85 -5.84 -5.51 -2.89
C VAL A 85 -7.27 -5.21 -2.46
N ALA A 86 -7.51 -4.01 -1.98
CA ALA A 86 -8.84 -3.46 -1.78
C ALA A 86 -8.91 -2.03 -2.30
N ILE A 87 -10.06 -1.69 -2.90
CA ILE A 87 -10.36 -0.32 -3.32
C ILE A 87 -11.51 0.21 -2.48
N LEU A 88 -11.29 1.40 -1.95
CA LEU A 88 -12.25 2.13 -1.12
C LEU A 88 -12.87 3.26 -1.94
N TYR A 89 -14.18 3.39 -1.90
CA TYR A 89 -14.89 4.59 -2.32
C TYR A 89 -15.00 5.55 -1.13
N VAL A 90 -14.49 6.75 -1.31
CA VAL A 90 -14.42 7.80 -0.28
C VAL A 90 -15.13 9.05 -0.77
N PRO A 91 -16.43 9.21 -0.47
CA PRO A 91 -17.15 10.41 -0.87
C PRO A 91 -16.46 11.67 -0.34
N ARG A 92 -16.36 12.71 -1.19
CA ARG A 92 -15.74 14.00 -0.84
C ARG A 92 -14.22 13.92 -0.56
N LEU A 93 -13.55 12.88 -1.06
CA LEU A 93 -12.09 12.86 -1.08
C LEU A 93 -11.60 14.01 -1.97
N ALA A 94 -10.94 14.99 -1.37
CA ALA A 94 -10.42 16.17 -2.07
C ALA A 94 -8.91 16.02 -2.33
N LEU A 95 -8.47 14.83 -2.75
CA LEU A 95 -7.09 14.53 -3.11
C LEU A 95 -7.05 14.04 -4.56
N ALA A 96 -6.09 14.54 -5.31
CA ALA A 96 -5.79 14.01 -6.63
C ALA A 96 -5.13 12.62 -6.51
N PRO A 97 -5.33 11.73 -7.49
CA PRO A 97 -4.56 10.50 -7.59
C PRO A 97 -3.07 10.79 -7.61
N LEU A 98 -2.27 9.92 -6.97
CA LEU A 98 -0.83 9.94 -7.16
C LEU A 98 -0.51 9.45 -8.58
N ASN A 99 0.49 10.06 -9.20
CA ASN A 99 0.97 9.57 -10.49
C ASN A 99 1.66 8.22 -10.33
N GLU A 100 1.55 7.38 -11.34
CA GLU A 100 2.24 6.09 -11.43
C GLU A 100 3.47 6.22 -12.33
N ALA A 101 4.50 5.40 -12.06
CA ALA A 101 5.68 5.28 -12.90
C ALA A 101 6.22 3.84 -12.85
N GLY A 102 6.89 3.44 -13.93
CA GLY A 102 7.62 2.19 -13.93
C GLY A 102 8.85 2.24 -13.02
N ALA A 103 9.22 1.08 -12.49
CA ALA A 103 10.42 0.91 -11.68
C ALA A 103 11.29 -0.22 -12.22
N GLY A 104 12.47 -0.33 -11.66
CA GLY A 104 13.41 -1.42 -11.91
C GLY A 104 14.49 -1.48 -10.82
N PRO A 105 15.38 -2.46 -10.88
CA PRO A 105 16.47 -2.57 -9.91
C PRO A 105 17.27 -1.27 -9.81
N GLY A 106 17.49 -0.79 -8.58
CA GLY A 106 18.17 0.48 -8.30
C GLY A 106 17.27 1.71 -8.24
N THR A 107 15.97 1.60 -8.55
CA THR A 107 15.03 2.71 -8.36
C THR A 107 15.01 3.12 -6.88
N GLN A 108 15.44 4.34 -6.60
CA GLN A 108 15.47 4.95 -5.27
C GLN A 108 14.16 5.69 -5.00
N GLY A 109 13.76 5.73 -3.73
CA GLY A 109 12.55 6.44 -3.34
C GLY A 109 12.23 6.27 -1.86
N ALA A 110 10.95 6.13 -1.55
CA ALA A 110 10.47 5.96 -0.19
C ALA A 110 9.24 5.03 -0.11
N ALA A 111 9.14 4.31 1.00
CA ALA A 111 7.90 3.68 1.45
C ALA A 111 7.20 4.64 2.41
N ILE A 112 5.94 4.98 2.13
CA ILE A 112 5.17 5.95 2.92
C ILE A 112 4.01 5.24 3.60
N GLY A 113 3.76 5.58 4.87
CA GLY A 113 2.63 4.99 5.60
C GLY A 113 2.52 5.43 7.05
N TYR A 114 1.67 4.72 7.79
CA TYR A 114 1.30 5.01 9.18
C TYR A 114 1.66 3.84 10.11
N PRO A 115 2.95 3.62 10.41
CA PRO A 115 3.39 2.49 11.23
C PRO A 115 2.69 2.48 12.59
N GLY A 116 2.18 1.32 12.98
CA GLY A 116 1.41 1.12 14.22
C GLY A 116 0.13 1.95 14.31
N GLY A 117 -0.36 2.51 13.20
CA GLY A 117 -1.45 3.48 13.20
C GLY A 117 -1.08 4.82 13.84
N GLY A 118 0.21 5.09 14.02
CA GLY A 118 0.77 6.32 14.57
C GLY A 118 0.82 7.50 13.60
N ALA A 119 1.89 8.28 13.69
CA ALA A 119 2.17 9.37 12.76
C ALA A 119 2.60 8.83 11.39
N GLU A 120 2.37 9.61 10.34
CA GLU A 120 2.86 9.33 9.01
C GLU A 120 4.39 9.35 8.98
N THR A 121 4.97 8.41 8.25
CA THR A 121 6.41 8.33 8.02
C THR A 121 6.73 8.08 6.55
N ALA A 122 7.88 8.54 6.10
CA ALA A 122 8.53 8.11 4.88
C ALA A 122 9.84 7.40 5.26
N GLU A 123 10.00 6.17 4.81
CA GLU A 123 11.20 5.38 5.00
C GLU A 123 11.95 5.26 3.68
N ALA A 124 13.25 5.55 3.69
CA ALA A 124 14.09 5.44 2.50
C ALA A 124 14.01 4.02 1.92
N ALA A 125 13.82 3.92 0.62
CA ALA A 125 13.61 2.66 -0.06
C ALA A 125 14.41 2.58 -1.37
N VAL A 126 14.78 1.35 -1.75
CA VAL A 126 15.31 1.03 -3.07
C VAL A 126 14.73 -0.28 -3.56
N VAL A 127 14.37 -0.31 -4.84
CA VAL A 127 13.93 -1.54 -5.52
C VAL A 127 15.16 -2.39 -5.86
N ASN A 128 15.19 -3.64 -5.39
CA ASN A 128 16.27 -4.57 -5.67
C ASN A 128 15.99 -5.47 -6.88
N GLY A 129 14.72 -5.79 -7.14
CA GLY A 129 14.33 -6.61 -8.28
C GLY A 129 12.84 -6.92 -8.27
N GLU A 130 12.36 -7.45 -9.39
CA GLU A 130 11.00 -7.97 -9.56
C GLU A 130 11.03 -9.50 -9.55
N VAL A 131 10.03 -10.10 -8.92
CA VAL A 131 9.82 -11.55 -8.94
C VAL A 131 8.34 -11.89 -9.05
N ARG A 132 8.04 -12.99 -9.73
CA ARG A 132 6.74 -13.65 -9.63
C ARG A 132 6.79 -14.61 -8.44
N ALA A 133 6.26 -14.17 -7.31
CA ALA A 133 6.30 -14.91 -6.07
C ALA A 133 5.04 -15.78 -5.90
N GLU A 134 5.25 -17.07 -5.66
CA GLU A 134 4.20 -17.96 -5.18
C GLU A 134 4.06 -17.79 -3.67
N GLY A 135 2.84 -17.65 -3.20
CA GLY A 135 2.51 -17.50 -1.79
C GLY A 135 1.10 -17.95 -1.49
N ARG A 136 0.58 -17.54 -0.34
CA ARG A 136 -0.80 -17.79 0.05
C ARG A 136 -1.63 -16.52 -0.06
N ASP A 137 -2.95 -16.69 -0.26
CA ASP A 137 -3.90 -15.60 -0.09
C ASP A 137 -3.89 -15.09 1.37
N ILE A 138 -4.60 -14.00 1.66
CA ILE A 138 -4.61 -13.39 3.00
C ILE A 138 -5.20 -14.31 4.08
N TYR A 139 -5.83 -15.40 3.72
CA TYR A 139 -6.40 -16.40 4.61
C TYR A 139 -5.54 -17.68 4.74
N GLY A 140 -4.40 -17.75 4.04
CA GLY A 140 -3.55 -18.92 4.01
C GLY A 140 -4.15 -20.16 3.31
N GLN A 141 -5.26 -19.99 2.59
CA GLN A 141 -6.05 -21.10 2.04
C GLN A 141 -5.64 -21.46 0.61
N SER A 142 -5.49 -20.47 -0.27
CA SER A 142 -5.23 -20.69 -1.69
C SER A 142 -3.81 -20.29 -2.06
N LEU A 143 -3.18 -21.07 -2.96
CA LEU A 143 -1.94 -20.66 -3.59
C LEU A 143 -2.22 -19.56 -4.61
N VAL A 144 -1.40 -18.53 -4.59
CA VAL A 144 -1.49 -17.37 -5.48
C VAL A 144 -0.10 -17.02 -5.99
N VAL A 145 -0.05 -16.45 -7.18
CA VAL A 145 1.19 -15.90 -7.76
C VAL A 145 1.00 -14.41 -7.95
N ARG A 146 1.92 -13.61 -7.39
CA ARG A 146 1.90 -12.15 -7.50
C ARG A 146 3.19 -11.65 -8.12
N SER A 147 3.10 -10.60 -8.94
CA SER A 147 4.28 -9.83 -9.35
C SER A 147 4.61 -8.83 -8.25
N ILE A 148 5.81 -8.95 -7.69
CA ILE A 148 6.21 -8.13 -6.56
C ILE A 148 7.61 -7.55 -6.75
N TRP A 149 7.81 -6.35 -6.21
CA TRP A 149 9.11 -5.78 -5.97
C TRP A 149 9.71 -6.32 -4.67
N ILE A 150 10.95 -6.80 -4.75
CA ILE A 150 11.81 -6.96 -3.57
C ILE A 150 12.45 -5.61 -3.31
N THR A 151 12.26 -5.07 -2.12
CA THR A 151 12.77 -3.74 -1.76
C THR A 151 13.60 -3.79 -0.49
N GLN A 152 14.56 -2.88 -0.39
CA GLN A 152 15.20 -2.56 0.88
C GLN A 152 14.47 -1.34 1.45
N ALA A 153 13.75 -1.53 2.54
CA ALA A 153 13.02 -0.49 3.26
C ALA A 153 12.66 -0.97 4.66
N LYS A 154 12.69 -0.10 5.66
CA LYS A 154 12.26 -0.43 7.03
C LYS A 154 10.76 -0.20 7.16
N VAL A 155 9.98 -1.23 6.86
CA VAL A 155 8.51 -1.17 7.01
C VAL A 155 8.06 -1.94 8.25
N GLN A 156 6.92 -1.54 8.80
CA GLN A 156 6.32 -2.07 10.01
C GLN A 156 4.81 -2.29 9.79
N PRO A 157 4.12 -3.08 10.63
CA PRO A 157 2.67 -3.15 10.62
C PRO A 157 2.06 -1.74 10.62
N GLY A 158 1.10 -1.49 9.73
CA GLY A 158 0.52 -0.18 9.47
C GLY A 158 1.04 0.51 8.20
N ASN A 159 2.22 0.13 7.68
CA ASN A 159 2.67 0.58 6.35
C ASN A 159 1.94 -0.13 5.21
N SER A 160 1.30 -1.27 5.47
CA SER A 160 0.53 -2.06 4.50
C SER A 160 -0.49 -1.20 3.76
N GLY A 161 -0.53 -1.30 2.44
CA GLY A 161 -1.37 -0.51 1.54
C GLY A 161 -0.80 0.86 1.20
N GLY A 162 0.29 1.27 1.83
CA GLY A 162 0.97 2.52 1.53
C GLY A 162 1.74 2.48 0.22
N PRO A 163 1.96 3.63 -0.42
CA PRO A 163 2.69 3.69 -1.68
C PRO A 163 4.20 3.51 -1.47
N LEU A 164 4.81 2.73 -2.37
CA LEU A 164 6.23 2.81 -2.66
C LEU A 164 6.38 3.84 -3.78
N VAL A 165 7.12 4.91 -3.54
CA VAL A 165 7.28 6.00 -4.52
C VAL A 165 8.73 6.18 -4.95
N ASP A 166 8.93 6.68 -6.18
CA ASP A 166 10.24 7.11 -6.66
C ASP A 166 10.63 8.49 -6.07
N LEU A 167 11.80 9.01 -6.43
CA LEU A 167 12.29 10.32 -5.96
C LEU A 167 11.43 11.51 -6.45
N LYS A 168 10.60 11.30 -7.47
CA LYS A 168 9.65 12.29 -8.00
C LYS A 168 8.29 12.22 -7.32
N GLY A 169 8.08 11.23 -6.43
CA GLY A 169 6.81 10.98 -5.75
C GLY A 169 5.80 10.20 -6.58
N ASN A 170 6.21 9.61 -7.71
CA ASN A 170 5.33 8.72 -8.47
C ASN A 170 5.28 7.35 -7.80
N VAL A 171 4.11 6.76 -7.74
CA VAL A 171 3.91 5.40 -7.23
C VAL A 171 4.56 4.41 -8.17
N VAL A 172 5.33 3.49 -7.61
CA VAL A 172 5.98 2.37 -8.32
C VAL A 172 5.56 1.01 -7.74
N GLY A 173 4.74 1.00 -6.71
CA GLY A 173 4.20 -0.21 -6.10
C GLY A 173 3.45 0.05 -4.80
N VAL A 174 2.90 -1.01 -4.22
CA VAL A 174 2.08 -0.97 -3.00
C VAL A 174 2.72 -1.86 -1.94
N ILE A 175 3.15 -1.29 -0.83
CA ILE A 175 3.72 -2.04 0.30
C ILE A 175 2.67 -2.99 0.86
N PHE A 176 2.99 -4.28 0.99
CA PHE A 176 2.06 -5.25 1.58
C PHE A 176 2.68 -6.15 2.64
N ALA A 177 4.00 -6.32 2.67
CA ALA A 177 4.66 -7.18 3.64
C ALA A 177 6.10 -6.75 3.93
N ALA A 178 6.58 -7.13 5.13
CA ALA A 178 7.98 -7.11 5.49
C ALA A 178 8.52 -8.54 5.53
N SER A 179 9.81 -8.71 5.30
CA SER A 179 10.47 -10.00 5.50
C SER A 179 10.52 -10.34 6.98
N THR A 180 10.17 -11.57 7.32
CA THR A 180 10.31 -12.10 8.68
C THR A 180 11.71 -12.63 8.99
N SER A 181 12.52 -12.86 7.95
CA SER A 181 13.87 -13.44 8.07
C SER A 181 15.00 -12.45 7.80
N GLU A 182 14.74 -11.36 7.07
CA GLU A 182 15.74 -10.37 6.68
C GLU A 182 15.30 -8.96 7.08
N SER A 183 15.97 -8.41 8.10
CA SER A 183 15.68 -7.04 8.56
C SER A 183 15.92 -6.02 7.46
N GLY A 184 14.98 -5.08 7.31
CA GLY A 184 15.06 -4.01 6.30
C GLY A 184 14.67 -4.45 4.89
N LYS A 185 14.24 -5.70 4.69
CA LYS A 185 13.66 -6.15 3.42
C LYS A 185 12.14 -6.08 3.48
N ALA A 186 11.54 -5.52 2.44
CA ALA A 186 10.09 -5.42 2.28
C ALA A 186 9.66 -5.84 0.88
N TYR A 187 8.37 -6.05 0.73
CA TYR A 187 7.75 -6.47 -0.52
C TYR A 187 6.63 -5.50 -0.89
N ALA A 188 6.59 -5.13 -2.16
CA ALA A 188 5.54 -4.30 -2.72
C ALA A 188 4.91 -4.99 -3.94
N LEU A 189 3.58 -4.94 -4.06
CA LEU A 189 2.90 -5.32 -5.30
C LEU A 189 3.33 -4.36 -6.40
N THR A 190 3.56 -4.87 -7.61
CA THR A 190 3.86 -4.01 -8.76
C THR A 190 2.60 -3.29 -9.23
N ASP A 191 2.75 -2.18 -9.98
CA ASP A 191 1.60 -1.49 -10.58
C ASP A 191 0.82 -2.43 -11.50
N ALA A 192 1.52 -3.25 -12.29
CA ALA A 192 0.89 -4.24 -13.16
C ALA A 192 0.05 -5.28 -12.39
N GLU A 193 0.41 -5.58 -11.14
CA GLU A 193 -0.35 -6.50 -10.30
C GLU A 193 -1.65 -5.87 -9.80
N VAL A 194 -1.66 -4.58 -9.48
CA VAL A 194 -2.82 -3.90 -8.88
C VAL A 194 -3.73 -3.22 -9.91
N GLN A 195 -3.24 -2.91 -11.10
CA GLN A 195 -3.98 -2.19 -12.13
C GLN A 195 -5.32 -2.85 -12.52
N PRO A 196 -5.42 -4.19 -12.68
CA PRO A 196 -6.71 -4.82 -13.00
C PRO A 196 -7.79 -4.55 -11.96
N ASP A 197 -7.44 -4.45 -10.68
CA ASP A 197 -8.38 -4.18 -9.60
C ASP A 197 -8.78 -2.69 -9.59
N ILE A 198 -7.85 -1.79 -9.86
CA ILE A 198 -8.14 -0.36 -10.02
C ILE A 198 -9.14 -0.16 -11.16
N ASP A 199 -8.88 -0.78 -12.32
CA ASP A 199 -9.75 -0.67 -13.50
C ASP A 199 -11.16 -1.24 -13.22
N GLN A 200 -11.21 -2.40 -12.54
CA GLN A 200 -12.48 -3.04 -12.19
C GLN A 200 -13.29 -2.22 -11.17
N ALA A 201 -12.63 -1.45 -10.31
CA ALA A 201 -13.29 -0.64 -9.30
C ALA A 201 -13.84 0.68 -9.83
N GLN A 202 -13.44 1.12 -11.01
CA GLN A 202 -13.85 2.42 -11.56
C GLN A 202 -15.37 2.58 -11.58
N GLY A 203 -15.86 3.70 -11.02
CA GLY A 203 -17.28 4.02 -10.93
C GLY A 203 -18.08 3.22 -9.91
N ARG A 204 -17.46 2.27 -9.18
CA ARG A 204 -18.15 1.52 -8.13
C ARG A 204 -18.34 2.37 -6.88
N THR A 205 -19.54 2.34 -6.32
CA THR A 205 -19.89 3.07 -5.08
C THR A 205 -20.57 2.18 -4.04
N GLN A 206 -21.00 0.98 -4.45
CA GLN A 206 -21.69 0.05 -3.56
C GLN A 206 -20.68 -0.81 -2.80
N PRO A 207 -20.89 -1.02 -1.48
CA PRO A 207 -19.99 -1.82 -0.69
C PRO A 207 -20.05 -3.30 -1.09
N VAL A 208 -18.91 -3.97 -0.97
CA VAL A 208 -18.77 -5.41 -1.11
C VAL A 208 -18.44 -6.05 0.24
N ALA A 209 -18.66 -7.38 0.35
CA ALA A 209 -18.23 -8.12 1.53
C ALA A 209 -16.69 -8.17 1.60
N VAL A 210 -16.15 -8.03 2.82
CA VAL A 210 -14.70 -8.03 3.10
C VAL A 210 -14.20 -9.33 3.73
N GLY A 211 -15.03 -10.36 3.72
CA GLY A 211 -14.66 -11.67 4.26
C GLY A 211 -14.42 -11.68 5.79
N PRO A 212 -13.85 -12.76 6.31
CA PRO A 212 -13.38 -12.84 7.70
C PRO A 212 -12.08 -12.08 7.90
N CYS A 213 -11.58 -12.04 9.14
CA CYS A 213 -10.27 -11.49 9.46
C CYS A 213 -9.17 -12.25 8.71
N ALA A 214 -8.17 -11.53 8.21
CA ALA A 214 -6.94 -12.12 7.70
C ALA A 214 -6.16 -12.82 8.81
N MET A 215 -5.32 -13.79 8.45
CA MET A 215 -4.43 -14.49 9.40
C MET A 215 -3.19 -13.67 9.71
#